data_c9af3af9a936a9d5aa694418b4e8f546
#
_entry.id   c9af3af9a936a9d5aa694418b4e8f546
#
_cell.length_a   1.000
_cell.length_b   1.000
_cell.length_c   1.000
_cell.angle_alpha   90.00
_cell.angle_beta   90.00
_cell.angle_gamma   90.00
#
_symmetry.space_group_name_H-M   'P 1'
#
loop_
_entity.id
_entity.type
_entity.pdbx_description
1 polymer ?
#
loop_
_entity_poly.entity_id
_entity_poly.type
_entity_poly.pdbx_seq_one_letter_code
_entity_poly.pdbx_strand_id
1 'polypeptide(L)'
;YSTYSDFCESHPTKNKKVVILGGGPNRIGQGIEFDYCCVHASMALRDAGYETIMINCNPETVSTDYDTSDRLYFEPLTVEDVLSVIDIEKPWGVIVQYGGQTPLKLARELEECGVNIIGTSPDSIDLAEDRERFKVLIESLSLKQPLNETVTTVQEAKESAESIGYPIVVRPSYVLGGRAMEIVTNTSDLEKYMKEAVDVSDDSPILLDKFLNDAIEVDIDLLSDGEEVFVAGIM
;
A
#
# COMPACT_ATOMS: atom_id res chain seq x y z
N TYR A 1 -18.85 8.44 14.50
CA TYR A 1 -18.60 8.10 15.90
C TYR A 1 -19.46 6.91 16.31
N SER A 2 -18.83 5.87 16.85
CA SER A 2 -19.54 4.77 17.48
C SER A 2 -20.08 5.22 18.84
N THR A 3 -21.30 4.84 19.16
CA THR A 3 -21.95 5.15 20.42
C THR A 3 -22.80 3.96 20.87
N TYR A 4 -23.05 3.86 22.18
CA TYR A 4 -23.96 2.88 22.77
C TYR A 4 -25.40 3.41 22.85
N SER A 5 -25.77 4.39 22.03
CA SER A 5 -27.12 4.92 21.93
C SER A 5 -28.07 3.89 21.31
N ASP A 6 -29.35 3.95 21.68
CA ASP A 6 -30.38 3.02 21.18
C ASP A 6 -30.81 3.30 19.74
N PHE A 7 -30.34 4.36 19.12
CA PHE A 7 -30.65 4.70 17.72
C PHE A 7 -29.44 5.13 16.95
N CYS A 8 -29.46 4.86 15.63
CA CYS A 8 -28.41 5.20 14.71
C CYS A 8 -28.75 6.49 13.95
N GLU A 9 -27.85 7.47 14.00
CA GLU A 9 -28.02 8.76 13.31
C GLU A 9 -27.50 8.76 11.86
N SER A 10 -26.94 7.66 11.36
CA SER A 10 -26.36 7.58 10.03
C SER A 10 -27.38 7.74 8.90
N HIS A 11 -28.63 7.30 9.12
CA HIS A 11 -29.73 7.38 8.15
C HIS A 11 -29.29 6.97 6.72
N PRO A 12 -28.86 5.72 6.50
CA PRO A 12 -28.31 5.26 5.23
C PRO A 12 -29.36 5.36 4.11
N THR A 13 -28.93 5.80 2.94
CA THR A 13 -29.77 5.84 1.74
C THR A 13 -29.87 4.47 1.06
N LYS A 14 -30.71 4.38 0.03
CA LYS A 14 -30.82 3.20 -0.85
C LYS A 14 -30.05 3.36 -2.16
N ASN A 15 -29.28 4.44 -2.31
CA ASN A 15 -28.49 4.69 -3.51
C ASN A 15 -27.40 3.64 -3.68
N LYS A 16 -26.88 3.53 -4.89
CA LYS A 16 -25.68 2.72 -5.14
C LYS A 16 -24.45 3.44 -4.56
N LYS A 17 -23.86 2.85 -3.55
CA LYS A 17 -22.80 3.47 -2.74
C LYS A 17 -21.45 2.80 -2.96
N VAL A 18 -20.39 3.60 -2.90
CA VAL A 18 -19.01 3.14 -2.89
C VAL A 18 -18.30 3.72 -1.67
N VAL A 19 -17.64 2.84 -0.92
CA VAL A 19 -16.76 3.23 0.19
C VAL A 19 -15.34 3.41 -0.33
N ILE A 20 -14.68 4.47 0.10
CA ILE A 20 -13.26 4.73 -0.11
C ILE A 20 -12.58 4.73 1.25
N LEU A 21 -11.57 3.88 1.43
CA LEU A 21 -10.76 3.88 2.64
C LEU A 21 -9.60 4.85 2.48
N GLY A 22 -9.50 5.80 3.38
CA GLY A 22 -8.42 6.79 3.42
C GLY A 22 -7.11 6.25 3.99
N GLY A 23 -6.10 7.13 4.10
CA GLY A 23 -4.75 6.75 4.52
C GLY A 23 -4.58 6.56 6.04
N GLY A 24 -5.54 6.99 6.85
CA GLY A 24 -5.36 7.04 8.29
C GLY A 24 -4.37 8.14 8.72
N PRO A 25 -3.73 8.00 9.89
CA PRO A 25 -2.73 8.95 10.35
C PRO A 25 -1.54 9.03 9.39
N ASN A 26 -1.01 10.24 9.20
CA ASN A 26 0.18 10.46 8.38
C ASN A 26 1.36 9.68 8.93
N ARG A 27 2.13 9.08 8.04
CA ARG A 27 3.36 8.33 8.36
C ARG A 27 4.54 8.97 7.65
N ILE A 28 5.72 8.85 8.27
CA ILE A 28 6.97 9.26 7.62
C ILE A 28 7.16 8.43 6.35
N GLY A 29 7.41 9.10 5.23
CA GLY A 29 7.55 8.47 3.92
C GLY A 29 6.26 8.32 3.12
N GLN A 30 5.11 8.73 3.65
CA GLN A 30 3.87 8.89 2.90
C GLN A 30 3.65 10.37 2.55
N GLY A 31 3.41 10.63 1.27
CA GLY A 31 3.05 11.96 0.80
C GLY A 31 1.54 12.19 0.74
N ILE A 32 1.16 13.37 0.28
CA ILE A 32 -0.26 13.76 0.15
C ILE A 32 -0.96 13.09 -1.03
N GLU A 33 -0.24 12.42 -1.91
CA GLU A 33 -0.76 11.74 -3.09
C GLU A 33 -1.85 10.71 -2.75
N PHE A 34 -1.74 10.04 -1.62
CA PHE A 34 -2.75 9.08 -1.18
C PHE A 34 -4.09 9.77 -0.84
N ASP A 35 -4.03 10.91 -0.14
CA ASP A 35 -5.24 11.68 0.13
C ASP A 35 -5.82 12.30 -1.14
N TYR A 36 -4.95 12.82 -2.01
CA TYR A 36 -5.33 13.35 -3.33
C TYR A 36 -6.07 12.29 -4.16
N CYS A 37 -5.57 11.06 -4.23
CA CYS A 37 -6.24 9.96 -4.92
C CYS A 37 -7.62 9.66 -4.33
N CYS A 38 -7.75 9.62 -3.00
CA CYS A 38 -9.03 9.41 -2.32
C CYS A 38 -10.06 10.51 -2.65
N VAL A 39 -9.63 11.78 -2.65
CA VAL A 39 -10.47 12.94 -2.98
C VAL A 39 -10.95 12.85 -4.43
N HIS A 40 -10.04 12.63 -5.38
CA HIS A 40 -10.37 12.53 -6.79
C HIS A 40 -11.23 11.31 -7.12
N ALA A 41 -11.03 10.18 -6.44
CA ALA A 41 -11.90 9.02 -6.56
C ALA A 41 -13.33 9.34 -6.09
N SER A 42 -13.47 10.07 -4.98
CA SER A 42 -14.78 10.51 -4.50
C SER A 42 -15.49 11.41 -5.53
N MET A 43 -14.78 12.38 -6.10
CA MET A 43 -15.32 13.28 -7.13
C MET A 43 -15.74 12.50 -8.37
N ALA A 44 -14.87 11.65 -8.92
CA ALA A 44 -15.15 10.87 -10.13
C ALA A 44 -16.33 9.91 -9.95
N LEU A 45 -16.43 9.25 -8.80
CA LEU A 45 -17.56 8.37 -8.48
C LEU A 45 -18.89 9.13 -8.37
N ARG A 46 -18.87 10.31 -7.77
CA ARG A 46 -20.03 11.18 -7.67
C ARG A 46 -20.50 11.65 -9.06
N ASP A 47 -19.56 12.06 -9.92
CA ASP A 47 -19.85 12.40 -11.31
C ASP A 47 -20.42 11.22 -12.11
N ALA A 48 -20.03 9.99 -11.76
CA ALA A 48 -20.56 8.76 -12.31
C ALA A 48 -21.91 8.32 -11.70
N GLY A 49 -22.46 9.09 -10.75
CA GLY A 49 -23.78 8.86 -10.16
C GLY A 49 -23.78 7.90 -8.96
N TYR A 50 -22.64 7.63 -8.35
CA TYR A 50 -22.55 6.89 -7.10
C TYR A 50 -22.62 7.83 -5.90
N GLU A 51 -23.23 7.37 -4.81
CA GLU A 51 -23.07 8.01 -3.51
C GLU A 51 -21.74 7.57 -2.90
N THR A 52 -20.92 8.52 -2.48
CA THR A 52 -19.58 8.26 -1.99
C THR A 52 -19.51 8.31 -0.47
N ILE A 53 -18.83 7.34 0.10
CA ILE A 53 -18.60 7.23 1.53
C ILE A 53 -17.11 7.20 1.78
N MET A 54 -16.60 8.17 2.54
CA MET A 54 -15.21 8.20 2.98
C MET A 54 -15.11 7.63 4.40
N ILE A 55 -14.18 6.71 4.63
CA ILE A 55 -13.78 6.28 5.98
C ILE A 55 -12.32 6.69 6.16
N ASN A 56 -12.06 7.61 7.07
CA ASN A 56 -10.70 8.07 7.38
C ASN A 56 -10.70 8.71 8.78
N CYS A 57 -9.54 8.73 9.44
CA CYS A 57 -9.37 9.29 10.78
C CYS A 57 -8.29 10.36 10.89
N ASN A 58 -7.84 10.91 9.78
CA ASN A 58 -6.87 12.01 9.79
C ASN A 58 -7.59 13.35 9.65
N PRO A 59 -7.58 14.22 10.69
CA PRO A 59 -8.27 15.51 10.64
C PRO A 59 -7.56 16.57 9.77
N GLU A 60 -6.34 16.29 9.34
CA GLU A 60 -5.49 17.23 8.60
C GLU A 60 -5.43 16.92 7.09
N THR A 61 -6.47 16.26 6.55
CA THR A 61 -6.54 15.88 5.13
C THR A 61 -7.84 16.33 4.49
N VAL A 62 -7.80 16.59 3.18
CA VAL A 62 -8.95 17.04 2.39
C VAL A 62 -10.03 15.95 2.27
N SER A 63 -9.64 14.68 2.29
CA SER A 63 -10.61 13.56 2.24
C SER A 63 -11.57 13.54 3.43
N THR A 64 -11.18 14.16 4.55
CA THR A 64 -12.02 14.31 5.74
C THR A 64 -12.76 15.64 5.84
N ASP A 65 -12.68 16.48 4.82
CA ASP A 65 -13.52 17.66 4.72
C ASP A 65 -14.97 17.26 4.45
N TYR A 66 -15.91 17.97 5.08
CA TYR A 66 -17.35 17.62 5.09
C TYR A 66 -18.01 17.63 3.71
N ASP A 67 -17.41 18.25 2.71
CA ASP A 67 -17.94 18.43 1.36
C ASP A 67 -17.21 17.59 0.30
N THR A 68 -16.19 16.82 0.69
CA THR A 68 -15.40 15.98 -0.22
C THR A 68 -16.17 14.73 -0.67
N SER A 69 -16.87 14.07 0.25
CA SER A 69 -17.72 12.91 -0.02
C SER A 69 -19.17 13.19 0.40
N ASP A 70 -20.11 12.37 -0.06
CA ASP A 70 -21.51 12.50 0.35
C ASP A 70 -21.69 12.12 1.82
N ARG A 71 -20.85 11.21 2.32
CA ARG A 71 -20.81 10.78 3.72
C ARG A 71 -19.39 10.60 4.20
N LEU A 72 -19.11 11.12 5.38
CA LEU A 72 -17.85 10.92 6.09
C LEU A 72 -18.07 10.12 7.36
N TYR A 73 -17.36 9.01 7.49
CA TYR A 73 -17.20 8.29 8.75
C TYR A 73 -15.77 8.55 9.25
N PHE A 74 -15.67 9.37 10.29
CA PHE A 74 -14.40 9.70 10.93
C PHE A 74 -14.08 8.63 11.97
N GLU A 75 -13.63 7.47 11.47
CA GLU A 75 -13.39 6.26 12.27
C GLU A 75 -11.99 5.70 11.99
N PRO A 76 -11.42 4.95 12.92
CA PRO A 76 -10.18 4.23 12.69
C PRO A 76 -10.28 3.26 11.51
N LEU A 77 -9.15 3.04 10.84
CA LEU A 77 -9.06 2.05 9.77
C LEU A 77 -8.67 0.68 10.36
N THR A 78 -9.59 0.11 11.11
CA THR A 78 -9.53 -1.28 11.59
C THR A 78 -10.60 -2.10 10.86
N VAL A 79 -10.42 -3.42 10.82
CA VAL A 79 -11.41 -4.31 10.17
C VAL A 79 -12.77 -4.17 10.83
N GLU A 80 -12.83 -4.11 12.17
CA GLU A 80 -14.05 -4.04 12.94
C GLU A 80 -14.81 -2.74 12.69
N ASP A 81 -14.12 -1.60 12.68
CA ASP A 81 -14.76 -0.29 12.46
C ASP A 81 -15.27 -0.17 11.02
N VAL A 82 -14.47 -0.61 10.05
CA VAL A 82 -14.84 -0.61 8.63
C VAL A 82 -16.03 -1.53 8.38
N LEU A 83 -16.04 -2.76 8.93
CA LEU A 83 -17.17 -3.68 8.82
C LEU A 83 -18.44 -3.11 9.45
N SER A 84 -18.33 -2.41 10.59
CA SER A 84 -19.47 -1.77 11.24
C SER A 84 -20.14 -0.72 10.34
N VAL A 85 -19.33 0.07 9.61
CA VAL A 85 -19.85 1.04 8.62
C VAL A 85 -20.46 0.32 7.41
N ILE A 86 -19.79 -0.71 6.89
CA ILE A 86 -20.28 -1.50 5.76
C ILE A 86 -21.61 -2.16 6.07
N ASP A 87 -21.78 -2.66 7.30
CA ASP A 87 -23.01 -3.30 7.75
C ASP A 87 -24.19 -2.34 7.80
N ILE A 88 -23.97 -1.08 8.13
CA ILE A 88 -25.01 -0.05 8.15
C ILE A 88 -25.30 0.45 6.73
N GLU A 89 -24.26 0.78 5.99
CA GLU A 89 -24.37 1.46 4.69
C GLU A 89 -24.67 0.52 3.52
N LYS A 90 -24.29 -0.76 3.64
CA LYS A 90 -24.46 -1.77 2.56
C LYS A 90 -23.96 -1.27 1.21
N PRO A 91 -22.69 -0.85 1.08
CA PRO A 91 -22.16 -0.35 -0.18
C PRO A 91 -22.13 -1.43 -1.26
N TRP A 92 -22.16 -0.97 -2.52
CA TRP A 92 -21.94 -1.85 -3.65
C TRP A 92 -20.50 -2.34 -3.74
N GLY A 93 -19.53 -1.53 -3.32
CA GLY A 93 -18.12 -1.89 -3.33
C GLY A 93 -17.28 -1.00 -2.43
N VAL A 94 -16.07 -1.48 -2.15
CA VAL A 94 -15.07 -0.80 -1.31
C VAL A 94 -13.75 -0.67 -2.06
N ILE A 95 -13.19 0.53 -2.10
CA ILE A 95 -11.87 0.82 -2.68
C ILE A 95 -10.85 0.89 -1.55
N VAL A 96 -9.79 0.09 -1.65
CA VAL A 96 -8.73 -0.01 -0.63
C VAL A 96 -7.37 0.52 -1.10
N GLN A 97 -7.17 0.73 -2.41
CA GLN A 97 -5.84 0.98 -2.98
C GLN A 97 -5.39 2.44 -2.94
N TYR A 98 -6.26 3.40 -2.71
CA TYR A 98 -5.91 4.82 -2.79
C TYR A 98 -5.34 5.40 -1.49
N GLY A 99 -5.64 4.80 -0.35
CA GLY A 99 -5.18 5.27 0.97
C GLY A 99 -3.77 4.81 1.36
N GLY A 100 -3.03 4.17 0.47
CA GLY A 100 -1.70 3.64 0.75
C GLY A 100 -1.72 2.37 1.60
N GLN A 101 -0.64 2.12 2.32
CA GLN A 101 -0.41 0.85 3.05
C GLN A 101 -1.44 0.54 4.15
N THR A 102 -2.06 1.55 4.74
CA THR A 102 -3.02 1.32 5.83
C THR A 102 -4.25 0.55 5.38
N PRO A 103 -5.02 1.01 4.36
CA PRO A 103 -6.17 0.26 3.88
C PRO A 103 -5.79 -1.00 3.08
N LEU A 104 -4.64 -1.03 2.40
CA LEU A 104 -4.18 -2.22 1.67
C LEU A 104 -4.04 -3.44 2.59
N LYS A 105 -3.57 -3.24 3.82
CA LYS A 105 -3.44 -4.31 4.81
C LYS A 105 -4.78 -4.92 5.25
N LEU A 106 -5.87 -4.19 5.07
CA LEU A 106 -7.21 -4.66 5.42
C LEU A 106 -7.86 -5.46 4.29
N ALA A 107 -7.34 -5.37 3.06
CA ALA A 107 -8.00 -5.89 1.87
C ALA A 107 -8.38 -7.37 1.97
N ARG A 108 -7.45 -8.21 2.40
CA ARG A 108 -7.67 -9.67 2.52
C ARG A 108 -8.72 -10.00 3.60
N GLU A 109 -8.59 -9.42 4.79
CA GLU A 109 -9.52 -9.70 5.88
C GLU A 109 -10.94 -9.20 5.55
N LEU A 110 -11.06 -8.06 4.88
CA LEU A 110 -12.35 -7.55 4.41
C LEU A 110 -12.97 -8.47 3.35
N GLU A 111 -12.18 -8.97 2.40
CA GLU A 111 -12.65 -9.95 1.39
C GLU A 111 -13.11 -11.25 2.04
N GLU A 112 -12.36 -11.79 3.01
CA GLU A 112 -12.73 -12.99 3.79
C GLU A 112 -14.04 -12.79 4.58
N CYS A 113 -14.34 -11.56 4.98
CA CYS A 113 -15.61 -11.19 5.58
C CYS A 113 -16.74 -10.96 4.55
N GLY A 114 -16.49 -11.19 3.27
CA GLY A 114 -17.48 -11.08 2.19
C GLY A 114 -17.67 -9.68 1.65
N VAL A 115 -16.77 -8.75 1.94
CA VAL A 115 -16.79 -7.39 1.39
C VAL A 115 -16.39 -7.41 -0.08
N ASN A 116 -17.17 -6.74 -0.93
CA ASN A 116 -16.86 -6.60 -2.34
C ASN A 116 -15.77 -5.53 -2.55
N ILE A 117 -14.52 -5.93 -2.63
CA ILE A 117 -13.40 -5.05 -2.98
C ILE A 117 -13.43 -4.79 -4.48
N ILE A 118 -13.47 -3.52 -4.88
CA ILE A 118 -13.48 -3.08 -6.27
C ILE A 118 -12.19 -2.35 -6.65
N GLY A 119 -11.86 -2.39 -7.94
CA GLY A 119 -10.57 -1.96 -8.47
C GLY A 119 -9.60 -3.13 -8.52
N THR A 120 -8.38 -2.97 -8.00
CA THR A 120 -7.40 -4.05 -7.93
C THR A 120 -7.86 -5.11 -6.92
N SER A 121 -7.85 -6.38 -7.33
CA SER A 121 -8.26 -7.48 -6.45
C SER A 121 -7.26 -7.69 -5.30
N PRO A 122 -7.71 -8.15 -4.12
CA PRO A 122 -6.81 -8.46 -3.00
C PRO A 122 -5.69 -9.43 -3.37
N ASP A 123 -5.94 -10.42 -4.22
CA ASP A 123 -4.91 -11.34 -4.69
C ASP A 123 -3.86 -10.65 -5.58
N SER A 124 -4.29 -9.71 -6.44
CA SER A 124 -3.36 -8.93 -7.28
C SER A 124 -2.54 -7.94 -6.44
N ILE A 125 -3.13 -7.38 -5.38
CA ILE A 125 -2.41 -6.54 -4.40
C ILE A 125 -1.34 -7.38 -3.70
N ASP A 126 -1.70 -8.56 -3.20
CA ASP A 126 -0.78 -9.48 -2.54
C ASP A 126 0.33 -9.95 -3.49
N LEU A 127 0.00 -10.24 -4.75
CA LEU A 127 0.96 -10.61 -5.78
C LEU A 127 2.03 -9.53 -6.01
N ALA A 128 1.64 -8.26 -5.94
CA ALA A 128 2.55 -7.13 -6.09
C ALA A 128 3.37 -6.84 -4.82
N GLU A 129 2.81 -7.11 -3.64
CA GLU A 129 3.44 -6.84 -2.35
C GLU A 129 4.36 -7.98 -1.88
N ASP A 130 3.99 -9.24 -2.18
CA ASP A 130 4.77 -10.42 -1.81
C ASP A 130 5.95 -10.60 -2.77
N ARG A 131 7.16 -10.56 -2.24
CA ARG A 131 8.40 -10.60 -3.03
C ARG A 131 8.60 -11.90 -3.79
N GLU A 132 8.28 -13.02 -3.17
CA GLU A 132 8.42 -14.34 -3.80
C GLU A 132 7.42 -14.49 -4.94
N ARG A 133 6.17 -14.12 -4.70
CA ARG A 133 5.12 -14.12 -5.74
C ARG A 133 5.48 -13.17 -6.89
N PHE A 134 5.93 -11.96 -6.56
CA PHE A 134 6.34 -10.97 -7.55
C PHE A 134 7.55 -11.41 -8.37
N LYS A 135 8.57 -12.02 -7.71
CA LYS A 135 9.74 -12.58 -8.40
C LYS A 135 9.33 -13.64 -9.44
N VAL A 136 8.46 -14.58 -9.04
CA VAL A 136 7.94 -15.61 -9.95
C VAL A 136 7.17 -14.97 -11.12
N LEU A 137 6.38 -13.94 -10.86
CA LEU A 137 5.67 -13.19 -11.91
C LEU A 137 6.65 -12.57 -12.91
N ILE A 138 7.65 -11.83 -12.44
CA ILE A 138 8.66 -11.16 -13.29
C ILE A 138 9.42 -12.18 -14.14
N GLU A 139 9.81 -13.32 -13.54
CA GLU A 139 10.47 -14.40 -14.25
C GLU A 139 9.58 -15.02 -15.34
N SER A 140 8.29 -15.25 -15.03
CA SER A 140 7.32 -15.80 -15.98
C SER A 140 7.11 -14.90 -17.20
N LEU A 141 7.20 -13.58 -17.00
CA LEU A 141 7.10 -12.57 -18.04
C LEU A 141 8.42 -12.33 -18.77
N SER A 142 9.49 -13.04 -18.41
CA SER A 142 10.85 -12.83 -18.94
C SER A 142 11.34 -11.40 -18.80
N LEU A 143 10.88 -10.70 -17.77
CA LEU A 143 11.35 -9.35 -17.43
C LEU A 143 12.62 -9.43 -16.60
N LYS A 144 13.43 -8.39 -16.69
CA LYS A 144 14.68 -8.30 -15.94
C LYS A 144 14.44 -7.59 -14.61
N GLN A 145 15.03 -8.12 -13.56
CA GLN A 145 15.14 -7.46 -12.28
C GLN A 145 16.59 -7.48 -11.80
N PRO A 146 17.00 -6.53 -10.94
CA PRO A 146 18.32 -6.58 -10.32
C PRO A 146 18.49 -7.88 -9.54
N LEU A 147 19.71 -8.41 -9.50
CA LEU A 147 20.04 -9.52 -8.60
C LEU A 147 19.75 -9.08 -7.16
N ASN A 148 19.02 -9.89 -6.44
CA ASN A 148 18.63 -9.61 -5.07
C ASN A 148 18.60 -10.89 -4.24
N GLU A 149 18.85 -10.71 -2.94
CA GLU A 149 18.77 -11.78 -1.94
C GLU A 149 18.22 -11.22 -0.63
N THR A 150 17.51 -12.06 0.10
CA THR A 150 17.04 -11.75 1.45
C THR A 150 17.85 -12.55 2.45
N VAL A 151 18.43 -11.87 3.43
CA VAL A 151 19.36 -12.45 4.41
C VAL A 151 18.95 -12.09 5.81
N THR A 152 19.31 -12.94 6.77
CA THR A 152 19.04 -12.73 8.20
C THR A 152 20.32 -12.65 9.04
N THR A 153 21.44 -13.10 8.49
CA THR A 153 22.72 -13.14 9.20
C THR A 153 23.82 -12.40 8.45
N VAL A 154 24.83 -11.93 9.19
CA VAL A 154 26.02 -11.28 8.60
C VAL A 154 26.75 -12.23 7.64
N GLN A 155 26.77 -13.52 7.94
CA GLN A 155 27.47 -14.51 7.10
C GLN A 155 26.73 -14.70 5.77
N GLU A 156 25.42 -14.89 5.80
CA GLU A 156 24.59 -14.93 4.60
C GLU A 156 24.74 -13.67 3.75
N ALA A 157 24.76 -12.50 4.39
CA ALA A 157 24.94 -11.23 3.70
C ALA A 157 26.26 -11.15 2.92
N LYS A 158 27.36 -11.66 3.47
CA LYS A 158 28.65 -11.71 2.78
C LYS A 158 28.61 -12.63 1.56
N GLU A 159 28.09 -13.83 1.72
CA GLU A 159 27.99 -14.82 0.65
C GLU A 159 27.10 -14.30 -0.49
N SER A 160 25.96 -13.71 -0.17
CA SER A 160 25.06 -13.07 -1.13
C SER A 160 25.73 -11.87 -1.82
N ALA A 161 26.43 -11.02 -1.05
CA ALA A 161 27.13 -9.87 -1.62
C ALA A 161 28.23 -10.25 -2.61
N GLU A 162 28.94 -11.36 -2.36
CA GLU A 162 29.92 -11.91 -3.30
C GLU A 162 29.27 -12.36 -4.61
N SER A 163 28.07 -12.97 -4.53
CA SER A 163 27.31 -13.41 -5.68
C SER A 163 26.72 -12.25 -6.49
N ILE A 164 26.13 -11.27 -5.80
CA ILE A 164 25.50 -10.07 -6.41
C ILE A 164 26.56 -9.13 -6.96
N GLY A 165 27.67 -8.97 -6.26
CA GLY A 165 28.76 -8.04 -6.55
C GLY A 165 28.43 -6.61 -6.14
N TYR A 166 29.43 -5.89 -5.63
CA TYR A 166 29.31 -4.48 -5.22
C TYR A 166 29.19 -3.52 -6.43
N PRO A 167 28.61 -2.31 -6.29
CA PRO A 167 27.88 -1.85 -5.10
C PRO A 167 26.50 -2.53 -4.97
N ILE A 168 26.01 -2.61 -3.73
CA ILE A 168 24.70 -3.15 -3.39
C ILE A 168 23.92 -2.14 -2.53
N VAL A 169 22.60 -2.15 -2.67
CA VAL A 169 21.68 -1.46 -1.78
C VAL A 169 21.28 -2.42 -0.68
N VAL A 170 21.38 -1.99 0.56
CA VAL A 170 21.00 -2.75 1.75
C VAL A 170 19.85 -2.04 2.43
N ARG A 171 18.78 -2.78 2.72
CA ARG A 171 17.61 -2.22 3.39
C ARG A 171 16.88 -3.25 4.26
N PRO A 172 16.32 -2.86 5.43
CA PRO A 172 15.44 -3.72 6.19
C PRO A 172 14.14 -3.99 5.41
N SER A 173 13.58 -5.18 5.57
CA SER A 173 12.40 -5.61 4.78
C SER A 173 11.11 -4.83 5.08
N TYR A 174 11.01 -4.18 6.24
CA TYR A 174 9.77 -3.55 6.71
C TYR A 174 9.89 -2.04 6.97
N VAL A 175 10.79 -1.34 6.27
CA VAL A 175 11.00 0.10 6.45
C VAL A 175 10.45 0.87 5.27
N LEU A 176 9.66 1.91 5.56
CA LEU A 176 9.08 2.84 4.57
C LEU A 176 9.97 4.08 4.39
N GLY A 177 9.93 4.65 3.17
CA GLY A 177 10.52 5.95 2.88
C GLY A 177 12.05 5.97 2.87
N GLY A 178 12.71 4.89 2.45
CA GLY A 178 14.18 4.84 2.34
C GLY A 178 14.95 4.96 3.67
N ARG A 179 14.24 4.92 4.79
CA ARG A 179 14.86 4.96 6.12
C ARG A 179 15.71 3.73 6.34
N ALA A 180 16.93 3.94 6.81
CA ALA A 180 17.93 2.89 7.00
C ALA A 180 18.32 2.13 5.71
N MET A 181 18.10 2.71 4.53
CA MET A 181 18.62 2.20 3.27
C MET A 181 20.01 2.80 3.02
N GLU A 182 20.98 1.95 2.68
CA GLU A 182 22.36 2.38 2.44
C GLU A 182 22.94 1.68 1.20
N ILE A 183 23.77 2.40 0.45
CA ILE A 183 24.56 1.83 -0.65
C ILE A 183 25.92 1.45 -0.09
N VAL A 184 26.23 0.17 -0.05
CA VAL A 184 27.51 -0.34 0.42
C VAL A 184 28.38 -0.74 -0.77
N THR A 185 29.66 -0.41 -0.67
CA THR A 185 30.61 -0.58 -1.77
C THR A 185 31.65 -1.68 -1.51
N ASN A 186 31.67 -2.20 -0.29
CA ASN A 186 32.61 -3.24 0.12
C ASN A 186 32.10 -4.03 1.33
N THR A 187 32.76 -5.14 1.62
CA THR A 187 32.36 -6.05 2.71
C THR A 187 32.44 -5.39 4.09
N SER A 188 33.37 -4.46 4.32
CA SER A 188 33.50 -3.79 5.63
C SER A 188 32.31 -2.90 5.94
N ASP A 189 31.82 -2.16 4.93
CA ASP A 189 30.63 -1.31 5.06
C ASP A 189 29.38 -2.20 5.28
N LEU A 190 29.29 -3.33 4.56
CA LEU A 190 28.22 -4.30 4.74
C LEU A 190 28.18 -4.86 6.16
N GLU A 191 29.34 -5.28 6.70
CA GLU A 191 29.42 -5.80 8.06
C GLU A 191 29.00 -4.77 9.12
N LYS A 192 29.40 -3.52 8.92
CA LYS A 192 29.01 -2.42 9.82
C LYS A 192 27.49 -2.23 9.78
N TYR A 193 26.92 -2.12 8.59
CA TYR A 193 25.48 -1.97 8.40
C TYR A 193 24.70 -3.12 9.04
N MET A 194 25.10 -4.37 8.76
CA MET A 194 24.44 -5.55 9.29
C MET A 194 24.43 -5.60 10.83
N LYS A 195 25.52 -5.19 11.48
CA LYS A 195 25.59 -5.12 12.94
C LYS A 195 24.63 -4.07 13.49
N GLU A 196 24.60 -2.88 12.89
CA GLU A 196 23.70 -1.81 13.31
C GLU A 196 22.22 -2.14 13.05
N ALA A 197 21.92 -2.82 11.94
CA ALA A 197 20.56 -3.21 11.57
C ALA A 197 20.04 -4.38 12.41
N VAL A 198 20.85 -5.38 12.70
CA VAL A 198 20.48 -6.53 13.56
C VAL A 198 20.27 -6.11 15.01
N ASP A 199 21.06 -5.14 15.52
CA ASP A 199 20.89 -4.61 16.88
C ASP A 199 19.58 -3.81 17.05
N VAL A 200 18.97 -3.34 15.95
CA VAL A 200 17.76 -2.50 15.98
C VAL A 200 16.48 -3.29 15.67
N SER A 201 16.61 -4.43 15.00
CA SER A 201 15.44 -5.23 14.57
C SER A 201 15.68 -6.71 14.86
N ASP A 202 15.15 -7.19 15.99
CA ASP A 202 15.12 -8.62 16.31
C ASP A 202 14.53 -9.40 15.09
N ASP A 203 15.35 -10.25 14.44
CA ASP A 203 14.99 -11.20 13.38
C ASP A 203 14.34 -10.65 12.10
N SER A 204 14.40 -9.34 11.83
CA SER A 204 13.85 -8.82 10.56
C SER A 204 14.80 -9.10 9.38
N PRO A 205 14.33 -9.71 8.31
CA PRO A 205 15.15 -9.97 7.15
C PRO A 205 15.64 -8.68 6.48
N ILE A 206 16.88 -8.70 6.01
CA ILE A 206 17.54 -7.60 5.29
C ILE A 206 17.59 -7.96 3.81
N LEU A 207 17.24 -7.01 2.97
CA LEU A 207 17.30 -7.13 1.54
C LEU A 207 18.59 -6.56 1.00
N LEU A 208 19.25 -7.31 0.13
CA LEU A 208 20.40 -6.92 -0.63
C LEU A 208 20.02 -6.86 -2.11
N ASP A 209 20.09 -5.69 -2.71
CA ASP A 209 19.80 -5.48 -4.13
C ASP A 209 21.04 -5.01 -4.86
N LYS A 210 21.29 -5.52 -6.07
CA LYS A 210 22.32 -4.96 -6.96
C LYS A 210 22.02 -3.49 -7.24
N PHE A 211 22.94 -2.59 -6.88
CA PHE A 211 22.82 -1.19 -7.27
C PHE A 211 23.10 -1.01 -8.75
N LEU A 212 22.21 -0.31 -9.44
CA LEU A 212 22.34 0.01 -10.85
C LEU A 212 22.93 1.41 -11.00
N ASN A 213 24.18 1.48 -11.49
CA ASN A 213 24.81 2.75 -11.84
C ASN A 213 24.19 3.30 -13.13
N ASP A 214 24.11 4.61 -13.22
CA ASP A 214 23.68 5.33 -14.43
C ASP A 214 22.31 4.89 -14.98
N ALA A 215 21.42 4.37 -14.13
CA ALA A 215 20.07 4.02 -14.52
C ALA A 215 19.20 5.29 -14.67
N ILE A 216 18.33 5.28 -15.67
CA ILE A 216 17.28 6.27 -15.82
C ILE A 216 16.01 5.68 -15.16
N GLU A 217 15.48 6.38 -14.18
CA GLU A 217 14.22 6.01 -13.52
C GLU A 217 13.05 6.43 -14.39
N VAL A 218 12.09 5.55 -14.56
CA VAL A 218 10.87 5.80 -15.33
C VAL A 218 9.71 5.15 -14.60
N ASP A 219 8.72 5.95 -14.26
CA ASP A 219 7.46 5.49 -13.71
C ASP A 219 6.39 5.42 -14.80
N ILE A 220 5.58 4.38 -14.78
CA ILE A 220 4.49 4.18 -15.74
C ILE A 220 3.20 3.90 -14.99
N ASP A 221 2.24 4.81 -15.14
CA ASP A 221 0.88 4.62 -14.66
C ASP A 221 0.00 4.00 -15.74
N LEU A 222 -0.70 2.94 -15.38
CA LEU A 222 -1.61 2.27 -16.29
C LEU A 222 -2.92 1.86 -15.61
N LEU A 223 -3.96 1.75 -16.43
CA LEU A 223 -5.27 1.26 -16.05
C LEU A 223 -5.60 0.02 -16.87
N SER A 224 -6.29 -0.93 -16.27
CA SER A 224 -6.81 -2.11 -16.97
C SER A 224 -8.22 -2.44 -16.48
N ASP A 225 -9.08 -2.85 -17.42
CA ASP A 225 -10.40 -3.42 -17.14
C ASP A 225 -10.41 -4.95 -17.12
N GLY A 226 -9.22 -5.56 -17.29
CA GLY A 226 -9.02 -7.01 -17.39
C GLY A 226 -8.94 -7.54 -18.83
N GLU A 227 -9.28 -6.74 -19.83
CA GLU A 227 -9.17 -7.08 -21.26
C GLU A 227 -8.21 -6.14 -21.99
N GLU A 228 -8.32 -4.84 -21.74
CA GLU A 228 -7.46 -3.81 -22.33
C GLU A 228 -6.60 -3.12 -21.28
N VAL A 229 -5.47 -2.59 -21.74
CA VAL A 229 -4.55 -1.79 -20.92
C VAL A 229 -4.39 -0.40 -21.53
N PHE A 230 -4.59 0.61 -20.71
CA PHE A 230 -4.38 2.00 -21.07
C PHE A 230 -3.23 2.59 -20.27
N VAL A 231 -2.17 3.05 -20.95
CA VAL A 231 -1.06 3.78 -20.33
C VAL A 231 -1.50 5.22 -20.12
N ALA A 232 -1.73 5.59 -18.87
CA ALA A 232 -2.21 6.92 -18.49
C ALA A 232 -1.09 7.97 -18.43
N GLY A 233 0.11 7.57 -18.04
CA GLY A 233 1.27 8.45 -17.95
C GLY A 233 2.59 7.71 -17.96
N ILE A 234 3.62 8.41 -18.41
CA ILE A 234 5.03 8.00 -18.32
C ILE A 234 5.78 9.20 -17.75
N MET A 235 6.46 9.01 -16.64
CA MET A 235 7.17 10.05 -15.89
C MET A 235 8.65 9.70 -15.71
#